data_9460d128606a5bd468f9758a6867255e
#
_entry.id   9460d128606a5bd468f9758a6867255e
#
_cell.length_a   1.000
_cell.length_b   1.000
_cell.length_c   1.000
_cell.angle_alpha   90.00
_cell.angle_beta   90.00
_cell.angle_gamma   90.00
#
_symmetry.space_group_name_H-M   'P 1'
#
loop_
_entity.id
_entity.type
_entity.pdbx_description
1 polymer ?
#
loop_
_entity_poly.entity_id
_entity_poly.type
_entity_poly.pdbx_seq_one_letter_code
_entity_poly.pdbx_strand_id
1 'polypeptide(L)'
;MIKYDPNSFSHSLCSTMQHVNLLLVGIFIFFPIGNGVAGIVLPESEEKVLAIKKGDAIALPFGVVTWWYNEEDTELIVLFLGDTSKAHKAGEFTEFFLTGSNGIFTGFSTEFVSRAWDLDENVVKTLVGKQSGNGIVKLDGNFKMPEPKKEHRLGMALNCEEAPLDVDITKGGRVVVLNTNNLPLVGEVGLGADLVRLDGSAMCSPGFSCDSALQVTYIVRGSGRVQVVGVDGHRVLETTLKAGNLFIVPRFFVVSKIASPEGMEWFSIITTPK
;
A
#
# COMPACT_ATOMS: atom_id res chain seq x y z
N MET A 1 -14.64 22.49 7.03
CA MET A 1 -13.57 22.71 6.05
C MET A 1 -12.29 22.10 6.63
N ILE A 2 -12.03 20.82 6.34
CA ILE A 2 -10.81 20.13 6.81
C ILE A 2 -9.70 20.58 5.87
N LYS A 3 -8.73 21.32 6.40
CA LYS A 3 -7.52 21.68 5.66
C LYS A 3 -6.69 20.39 5.51
N TYR A 4 -6.59 19.92 4.28
CA TYR A 4 -5.70 18.85 3.87
C TYR A 4 -4.27 19.41 3.83
N ASP A 5 -3.37 18.81 4.60
CA ASP A 5 -1.94 19.09 4.52
C ASP A 5 -1.32 18.10 3.51
N PRO A 6 -0.90 18.58 2.33
CA PRO A 6 -0.29 17.72 1.32
C PRO A 6 1.08 17.13 1.75
N ASN A 7 1.66 17.59 2.85
CA ASN A 7 2.94 17.11 3.38
C ASN A 7 2.78 15.92 4.33
N SER A 8 1.56 15.50 4.67
CA SER A 8 1.31 14.33 5.54
C SER A 8 1.36 12.99 4.82
N PHE A 9 1.47 12.96 3.49
CA PHE A 9 1.76 11.76 2.73
C PHE A 9 3.26 11.68 2.46
N SER A 10 3.95 10.82 3.20
CA SER A 10 5.33 10.51 2.89
C SER A 10 5.40 9.74 1.57
N HIS A 11 5.66 10.45 0.47
CA HIS A 11 6.23 9.84 -0.71
C HIS A 11 7.63 9.37 -0.32
N SER A 12 7.76 8.12 0.04
CA SER A 12 9.08 7.52 0.20
C SER A 12 9.62 7.20 -1.19
N LEU A 13 10.33 8.17 -1.76
CA LEU A 13 11.23 7.95 -2.89
C LEU A 13 12.37 7.08 -2.38
N CYS A 14 12.46 5.86 -2.85
CA CYS A 14 13.45 4.93 -2.35
C CYS A 14 14.38 4.41 -3.42
N SER A 15 15.61 4.85 -3.35
CA SER A 15 16.76 4.12 -3.86
C SER A 15 17.26 3.20 -2.75
N THR A 16 17.05 1.89 -2.90
CA THR A 16 17.53 0.82 -2.01
C THR A 16 17.04 0.91 -0.56
N MET A 17 15.92 0.24 -0.24
CA MET A 17 15.32 0.22 1.10
C MET A 17 15.38 -1.15 1.76
N GLN A 18 15.68 -1.16 3.05
CA GLN A 18 15.34 -2.26 3.93
C GLN A 18 14.62 -1.70 5.17
N HIS A 19 13.34 -2.05 5.31
CA HIS A 19 12.57 -1.77 6.52
C HIS A 19 12.07 -3.08 7.10
N VAL A 20 12.22 -3.25 8.38
CA VAL A 20 11.54 -4.31 9.14
C VAL A 20 10.51 -3.66 10.04
N ASN A 21 9.25 -3.76 9.67
CA ASN A 21 8.14 -3.09 10.31
C ASN A 21 7.09 -4.09 10.80
N LEU A 22 6.53 -3.81 11.96
CA LEU A 22 5.32 -4.44 12.48
C LEU A 22 4.13 -3.51 12.17
N LEU A 23 3.20 -3.99 11.35
CA LEU A 23 2.03 -3.21 10.97
C LEU A 23 0.92 -3.34 12.00
N LEU A 24 0.41 -2.22 12.48
CA LEU A 24 -0.70 -2.13 13.42
C LEU A 24 -2.03 -1.69 12.78
N VAL A 25 -2.13 -1.78 11.46
CA VAL A 25 -3.34 -1.52 10.69
C VAL A 25 -3.38 -2.45 9.49
N GLY A 26 -4.56 -2.81 9.02
CA GLY A 26 -4.71 -3.50 7.75
C GLY A 26 -4.41 -2.53 6.60
N ILE A 27 -3.52 -2.92 5.71
CA ILE A 27 -3.00 -2.05 4.64
C ILE A 27 -3.10 -2.74 3.30
N PHE A 28 -3.50 -1.98 2.30
CA PHE A 28 -3.24 -2.30 0.89
C PHE A 28 -1.95 -1.64 0.44
N ILE A 29 -1.12 -2.41 -0.24
CA ILE A 29 0.10 -1.93 -0.88
C ILE A 29 -0.06 -2.08 -2.38
N PHE A 30 0.25 -1.04 -3.12
CA PHE A 30 0.27 -1.05 -4.57
C PHE A 30 1.59 -0.52 -5.11
N PHE A 31 2.11 -1.13 -6.16
CA PHE A 31 3.39 -0.80 -6.77
C PHE A 31 3.18 -0.17 -8.17
N PRO A 32 3.04 1.15 -8.26
CA PRO A 32 2.86 1.82 -9.55
C PRO A 32 4.11 1.81 -10.42
N ILE A 33 5.31 1.73 -9.83
CA ILE A 33 6.60 1.80 -10.53
C ILE A 33 7.63 0.90 -9.84
N GLY A 34 8.47 0.24 -10.63
CA GLY A 34 9.66 -0.47 -10.20
C GLY A 34 9.45 -1.94 -9.88
N ASN A 35 10.57 -2.60 -9.60
CA ASN A 35 10.67 -3.99 -9.18
C ASN A 35 11.46 -4.09 -7.87
N GLY A 36 11.25 -5.16 -7.12
CA GLY A 36 11.94 -5.36 -5.86
C GLY A 36 11.63 -6.70 -5.23
N VAL A 37 12.02 -6.84 -3.97
CA VAL A 37 11.75 -8.04 -3.16
C VAL A 37 11.13 -7.61 -1.84
N ALA A 38 10.15 -8.38 -1.36
CA ALA A 38 9.57 -8.24 -0.04
C ALA A 38 9.67 -9.52 0.76
N GLY A 39 10.01 -9.40 2.04
CA GLY A 39 9.79 -10.45 3.01
C GLY A 39 8.58 -10.11 3.87
N ILE A 40 7.71 -11.08 4.06
CA ILE A 40 6.44 -10.94 4.78
C ILE A 40 6.28 -12.10 5.74
N VAL A 41 6.10 -11.77 7.02
CA VAL A 41 5.81 -12.74 8.08
C VAL A 41 4.42 -12.46 8.62
N LEU A 42 3.48 -13.33 8.31
CA LEU A 42 2.15 -13.31 8.90
C LEU A 42 2.22 -13.89 10.33
N PRO A 43 1.27 -13.54 11.23
CA PRO A 43 1.18 -14.18 12.52
C PRO A 43 1.20 -15.72 12.41
N GLU A 44 1.94 -16.38 13.29
CA GLU A 44 2.06 -17.84 13.37
C GLU A 44 2.55 -18.53 12.07
N SER A 45 3.22 -17.81 11.18
CA SER A 45 3.71 -18.37 9.91
C SER A 45 5.20 -18.13 9.69
N GLU A 46 5.78 -18.88 8.77
CA GLU A 46 7.14 -18.66 8.28
C GLU A 46 7.21 -17.46 7.33
N GLU A 47 8.41 -16.91 7.17
CA GLU A 47 8.68 -15.84 6.23
C GLU A 47 8.39 -16.26 4.79
N LYS A 48 7.64 -15.42 4.09
CA LYS A 48 7.44 -15.53 2.65
C LYS A 48 8.21 -14.42 1.95
N VAL A 49 9.06 -14.80 1.01
CA VAL A 49 9.85 -13.86 0.20
C VAL A 49 9.25 -13.79 -1.20
N LEU A 50 8.83 -12.60 -1.61
CA LEU A 50 8.11 -12.33 -2.85
C LEU A 50 8.94 -11.43 -3.77
N ALA A 51 9.05 -11.81 -5.05
CA ALA A 51 9.41 -10.84 -6.08
C ALA A 51 8.23 -9.89 -6.30
N ILE A 52 8.52 -8.61 -6.37
CA ILE A 52 7.56 -7.54 -6.58
C ILE A 52 7.84 -6.88 -7.91
N LYS A 53 6.79 -6.55 -8.62
CA LYS A 53 6.87 -5.82 -9.88
C LYS A 53 5.77 -4.78 -10.00
N LYS A 54 5.94 -3.86 -10.93
CA LYS A 54 4.92 -2.89 -11.29
C LYS A 54 3.54 -3.55 -11.49
N GLY A 55 2.48 -2.93 -10.98
CA GLY A 55 1.11 -3.42 -11.04
C GLY A 55 0.75 -4.42 -9.94
N ASP A 56 1.70 -4.85 -9.11
CA ASP A 56 1.40 -5.72 -7.98
C ASP A 56 0.60 -4.98 -6.90
N ALA A 57 -0.35 -5.70 -6.33
CA ALA A 57 -1.08 -5.31 -5.13
C ALA A 57 -0.92 -6.40 -4.07
N ILE A 58 -0.70 -6.00 -2.83
CA ILE A 58 -0.53 -6.89 -1.67
C ILE A 58 -1.47 -6.40 -0.57
N ALA A 59 -2.23 -7.32 0.03
CA ALA A 59 -3.03 -7.04 1.21
C ALA A 59 -2.26 -7.52 2.46
N LEU A 60 -2.02 -6.63 3.39
CA LEU A 60 -1.30 -6.93 4.63
C LEU A 60 -2.24 -6.80 5.83
N PRO A 61 -2.59 -7.90 6.50
CA PRO A 61 -3.40 -7.86 7.70
C PRO A 61 -2.65 -7.24 8.88
N PHE A 62 -3.41 -7.01 9.94
CA PHE A 62 -2.88 -6.53 11.20
C PHE A 62 -1.84 -7.50 11.81
N GLY A 63 -0.77 -6.97 12.37
CA GLY A 63 0.26 -7.76 13.06
C GLY A 63 1.34 -8.36 12.15
N VAL A 64 1.30 -8.04 10.87
CA VAL A 64 2.29 -8.51 9.89
C VAL A 64 3.63 -7.80 10.10
N VAL A 65 4.72 -8.56 9.96
CA VAL A 65 6.08 -8.02 9.90
C VAL A 65 6.55 -8.04 8.45
N THR A 66 7.12 -6.94 7.98
CA THR A 66 7.56 -6.81 6.58
C THR A 66 8.93 -6.16 6.47
N TRP A 67 9.65 -6.53 5.41
CA TRP A 67 10.79 -5.78 4.90
C TRP A 67 10.70 -5.65 3.38
N TRP A 68 11.29 -4.57 2.84
CA TRP A 68 11.23 -4.22 1.42
C TRP A 68 12.65 -3.94 0.91
N TYR A 69 12.95 -4.41 -0.28
CA TYR A 69 14.25 -4.23 -0.90
C TYR A 69 14.10 -3.84 -2.38
N ASN A 70 14.73 -2.74 -2.75
CA ASN A 70 14.87 -2.35 -4.14
C ASN A 70 16.18 -2.95 -4.68
N GLU A 71 16.06 -3.92 -5.57
CA GLU A 71 17.19 -4.66 -6.12
C GLU A 71 17.84 -3.93 -7.31
N GLU A 72 17.12 -2.99 -7.92
CA GLU A 72 17.53 -2.31 -9.13
C GLU A 72 18.01 -0.88 -8.84
N ASP A 73 18.82 -0.32 -9.76
CA ASP A 73 19.17 1.11 -9.72
C ASP A 73 18.02 2.03 -10.20
N THR A 74 16.85 1.45 -10.43
CA THR A 74 15.64 2.18 -10.82
C THR A 74 14.77 2.48 -9.60
N GLU A 75 13.90 3.47 -9.74
CA GLU A 75 13.00 3.87 -8.68
C GLU A 75 11.94 2.79 -8.39
N LEU A 76 11.74 2.47 -7.11
CA LEU A 76 10.64 1.66 -6.62
C LEU A 76 9.66 2.57 -5.84
N ILE A 77 8.47 2.79 -6.40
CA ILE A 77 7.41 3.54 -5.71
C ILE A 77 6.44 2.56 -5.09
N VAL A 78 6.17 2.77 -3.81
CA VAL A 78 5.24 1.95 -3.02
C VAL A 78 4.17 2.85 -2.43
N LEU A 79 2.90 2.55 -2.72
CA LEU A 79 1.76 3.21 -2.13
C LEU A 79 1.22 2.37 -0.98
N PHE A 80 1.21 2.93 0.22
CA PHE A 80 0.57 2.34 1.39
C PHE A 80 -0.77 3.03 1.62
N LEU A 81 -1.85 2.26 1.58
CA LEU A 81 -3.21 2.74 1.75
C LEU A 81 -3.88 1.89 2.84
N GLY A 82 -4.26 2.51 3.94
CA GLY A 82 -4.81 1.79 5.10
C GLY A 82 -5.91 2.55 5.83
N ASP A 83 -6.71 1.82 6.59
CA ASP A 83 -7.69 2.39 7.51
C ASP A 83 -7.05 2.62 8.87
N THR A 84 -6.79 3.88 9.20
CA THR A 84 -6.19 4.28 10.48
C THR A 84 -7.21 4.52 11.59
N SER A 85 -8.49 4.23 11.37
CA SER A 85 -9.53 4.39 12.41
C SER A 85 -9.30 3.54 13.64
N LYS A 86 -8.61 2.39 13.49
CA LYS A 86 -8.22 1.46 14.55
C LYS A 86 -6.72 1.46 14.83
N ALA A 87 -5.97 2.44 14.32
CA ALA A 87 -4.54 2.57 14.57
C ALA A 87 -4.26 2.89 16.05
N HIS A 88 -2.99 2.75 16.46
CA HIS A 88 -2.54 3.12 17.81
C HIS A 88 -2.96 4.55 18.19
N LYS A 89 -2.89 5.47 17.23
CA LYS A 89 -3.51 6.78 17.30
C LYS A 89 -4.46 6.94 16.13
N ALA A 90 -5.75 7.06 16.40
CA ALA A 90 -6.76 7.18 15.37
C ALA A 90 -6.47 8.38 14.45
N GLY A 91 -6.46 8.14 13.14
CA GLY A 91 -6.12 9.14 12.13
C GLY A 91 -4.63 9.31 11.83
N GLU A 92 -3.74 8.62 12.56
CA GLU A 92 -2.30 8.63 12.33
C GLU A 92 -1.81 7.26 11.86
N PHE A 93 -0.94 7.26 10.86
CA PHE A 93 -0.23 6.06 10.46
C PHE A 93 0.98 5.89 11.37
N THR A 94 0.94 4.88 12.24
CA THR A 94 2.03 4.58 13.17
C THR A 94 2.67 3.23 12.83
N GLU A 95 3.95 3.24 12.54
CA GLU A 95 4.75 2.04 12.34
C GLU A 95 5.59 1.74 13.58
N PHE A 96 5.69 0.47 13.92
CA PHE A 96 6.62 -0.02 14.94
C PHE A 96 7.81 -0.69 14.24
N PHE A 97 8.95 -0.05 14.33
CA PHE A 97 10.18 -0.61 13.76
C PHE A 97 10.74 -1.69 14.66
N LEU A 98 11.13 -2.82 14.10
CA LEU A 98 11.88 -3.84 14.85
C LEU A 98 13.36 -3.50 14.92
N THR A 99 13.87 -2.74 13.95
CA THR A 99 15.28 -2.37 13.82
C THR A 99 15.45 -0.85 13.72
N GLY A 100 16.69 -0.37 13.87
CA GLY A 100 17.03 1.04 13.84
C GLY A 100 16.94 1.74 15.19
N SER A 101 17.23 3.03 15.24
CA SER A 101 17.26 3.84 16.46
C SER A 101 15.90 3.89 17.19
N ASN A 102 14.81 3.75 16.43
CA ASN A 102 13.45 3.72 16.94
C ASN A 102 12.88 2.29 17.06
N GLY A 103 13.75 1.27 16.96
CA GLY A 103 13.34 -0.12 17.09
C GLY A 103 12.76 -0.40 18.49
N ILE A 104 11.64 -1.15 18.54
CA ILE A 104 10.93 -1.43 19.80
C ILE A 104 11.82 -2.11 20.84
N PHE A 105 12.81 -2.90 20.40
CA PHE A 105 13.75 -3.57 21.32
C PHE A 105 14.73 -2.61 21.99
N THR A 106 14.94 -1.40 21.47
CA THR A 106 15.81 -0.40 22.09
C THR A 106 15.20 0.20 23.35
N GLY A 107 13.89 0.09 23.54
CA GLY A 107 13.17 0.55 24.72
C GLY A 107 13.27 -0.40 25.92
N PHE A 108 13.68 -1.67 25.73
CA PHE A 108 13.86 -2.64 26.79
C PHE A 108 15.28 -2.59 27.38
N SER A 109 15.42 -2.88 28.68
CA SER A 109 16.74 -3.00 29.27
C SER A 109 17.52 -4.20 28.69
N THR A 110 18.85 -4.08 28.68
CA THR A 110 19.74 -5.16 28.22
C THR A 110 19.48 -6.47 28.94
N GLU A 111 19.19 -6.42 30.25
CA GLU A 111 18.86 -7.62 31.04
C GLU A 111 17.60 -8.31 30.50
N PHE A 112 16.52 -7.57 30.24
CA PHE A 112 15.27 -8.15 29.72
C PHE A 112 15.45 -8.78 28.36
N VAL A 113 16.13 -8.11 27.43
CA VAL A 113 16.40 -8.67 26.11
C VAL A 113 17.30 -9.90 26.18
N SER A 114 18.34 -9.87 27.04
CA SER A 114 19.25 -10.99 27.28
C SER A 114 18.48 -12.24 27.76
N ARG A 115 17.61 -12.08 28.75
CA ARG A 115 16.80 -13.19 29.27
C ARG A 115 15.74 -13.69 28.29
N ALA A 116 15.06 -12.77 27.55
CA ALA A 116 14.01 -13.13 26.63
C ALA A 116 14.55 -13.94 25.44
N TRP A 117 15.79 -13.67 25.02
CA TRP A 117 16.42 -14.28 23.83
C TRP A 117 17.51 -15.30 24.20
N ASP A 118 17.74 -15.53 25.49
CA ASP A 118 18.81 -16.41 25.99
C ASP A 118 20.18 -16.04 25.40
N LEU A 119 20.50 -14.75 25.41
CA LEU A 119 21.75 -14.19 24.90
C LEU A 119 22.61 -13.61 26.01
N ASP A 120 23.94 -13.66 25.86
CA ASP A 120 24.88 -12.94 26.73
C ASP A 120 24.60 -11.41 26.66
N GLU A 121 24.68 -10.72 27.80
CA GLU A 121 24.42 -9.29 27.88
C GLU A 121 25.33 -8.44 26.98
N ASN A 122 26.59 -8.87 26.74
CA ASN A 122 27.50 -8.12 25.86
C ASN A 122 27.06 -8.25 24.40
N VAL A 123 26.51 -9.41 24.03
CA VAL A 123 25.91 -9.61 22.69
C VAL A 123 24.70 -8.69 22.52
N VAL A 124 23.83 -8.62 23.54
CA VAL A 124 22.67 -7.72 23.53
C VAL A 124 23.08 -6.25 23.46
N LYS A 125 24.07 -5.83 24.28
CA LYS A 125 24.62 -4.46 24.24
C LYS A 125 25.15 -4.12 22.85
N THR A 126 25.83 -5.08 22.21
CA THR A 126 26.35 -4.90 20.85
C THR A 126 25.19 -4.79 19.82
N LEU A 127 24.18 -5.66 19.93
CA LEU A 127 23.01 -5.65 19.06
C LEU A 127 22.27 -4.30 19.15
N VAL A 128 21.91 -3.88 20.36
CA VAL A 128 21.20 -2.62 20.60
C VAL A 128 22.05 -1.40 20.23
N GLY A 129 23.35 -1.42 20.58
CA GLY A 129 24.26 -0.32 20.27
C GLY A 129 24.57 -0.12 18.78
N LYS A 130 24.32 -1.15 17.96
CA LYS A 130 24.44 -1.05 16.50
C LYS A 130 23.17 -0.58 15.81
N GLN A 131 22.08 -0.42 16.53
CA GLN A 131 20.82 0.08 15.97
C GLN A 131 20.95 1.56 15.70
N SER A 132 21.08 1.93 14.42
CA SER A 132 21.21 3.30 13.95
C SER A 132 20.31 3.52 12.73
N GLY A 133 20.00 4.79 12.42
CA GLY A 133 19.13 5.16 11.31
C GLY A 133 17.65 4.99 11.61
N ASN A 134 16.82 5.33 10.63
CA ASN A 134 15.36 5.38 10.74
C ASN A 134 14.67 4.19 10.04
N GLY A 135 15.28 3.01 10.10
CA GLY A 135 14.73 1.81 9.45
C GLY A 135 15.04 1.71 7.95
N ILE A 136 15.50 2.79 7.28
CA ILE A 136 15.95 2.76 5.88
C ILE A 136 17.47 2.73 5.87
N VAL A 137 18.04 1.70 5.23
CA VAL A 137 19.48 1.55 5.12
C VAL A 137 19.89 1.27 3.68
N LYS A 138 21.02 1.82 3.26
CA LYS A 138 21.67 1.43 2.02
C LYS A 138 22.51 0.19 2.30
N LEU A 139 22.29 -0.85 1.49
CA LEU A 139 23.12 -2.06 1.55
C LEU A 139 24.36 -1.89 0.70
N ASP A 140 25.52 -2.22 1.26
CA ASP A 140 26.79 -2.23 0.52
C ASP A 140 26.92 -3.51 -0.33
N GLY A 141 27.53 -3.39 -1.52
CA GLY A 141 27.45 -4.26 -2.70
C GLY A 141 27.74 -5.76 -2.60
N ASN A 142 27.89 -6.36 -1.42
CA ASN A 142 28.10 -7.81 -1.24
C ASN A 142 26.99 -8.49 -0.44
N PHE A 143 25.91 -7.82 -0.21
CA PHE A 143 24.82 -8.36 0.59
C PHE A 143 23.86 -9.18 -0.29
N LYS A 144 23.66 -10.47 0.06
CA LYS A 144 22.63 -11.29 -0.59
C LYS A 144 21.35 -11.23 0.24
N MET A 145 20.30 -10.71 -0.36
CA MET A 145 18.95 -10.83 0.19
C MET A 145 18.42 -12.26 -0.02
N PRO A 146 17.45 -12.71 0.80
CA PRO A 146 16.76 -13.97 0.55
C PRO A 146 16.15 -13.99 -0.84
N GLU A 147 16.28 -15.12 -1.55
CA GLU A 147 15.74 -15.26 -2.90
C GLU A 147 14.21 -15.43 -2.87
N PRO A 148 13.47 -14.69 -3.72
CA PRO A 148 12.02 -14.80 -3.78
C PRO A 148 11.61 -16.15 -4.38
N LYS A 149 10.53 -16.72 -3.83
CA LYS A 149 9.95 -17.98 -4.31
C LYS A 149 8.61 -17.70 -5.00
N LYS A 150 8.42 -18.29 -6.18
CA LYS A 150 7.22 -18.05 -6.98
C LYS A 150 5.94 -18.48 -6.25
N GLU A 151 5.99 -19.57 -5.51
CA GLU A 151 4.87 -20.08 -4.71
C GLU A 151 4.48 -19.17 -3.55
N HIS A 152 5.38 -18.32 -3.06
CA HIS A 152 5.10 -17.38 -1.99
C HIS A 152 4.15 -16.26 -2.40
N ARG A 153 4.01 -16.02 -3.70
CA ARG A 153 3.06 -15.01 -4.21
C ARG A 153 1.61 -15.47 -4.12
N LEU A 154 1.37 -16.80 -4.09
CA LEU A 154 0.02 -17.34 -4.12
C LEU A 154 -0.79 -16.90 -2.89
N GLY A 155 -1.90 -16.21 -3.12
CA GLY A 155 -2.75 -15.65 -2.08
C GLY A 155 -2.20 -14.41 -1.36
N MET A 156 -0.94 -14.01 -1.64
CA MET A 156 -0.27 -12.87 -1.02
C MET A 156 -0.25 -11.64 -1.92
N ALA A 157 -0.02 -11.83 -3.21
CA ALA A 157 0.12 -10.74 -4.18
C ALA A 157 -0.66 -11.05 -5.47
N LEU A 158 -1.32 -10.03 -6.01
CA LEU A 158 -2.00 -10.08 -7.31
C LEU A 158 -1.40 -8.98 -8.20
N ASN A 159 -1.00 -9.35 -9.42
CA ASN A 159 -0.62 -8.35 -10.40
C ASN A 159 -1.87 -7.85 -11.14
N CYS A 160 -2.24 -6.60 -10.92
CA CYS A 160 -3.44 -6.00 -11.51
C CYS A 160 -3.33 -5.77 -13.03
N GLU A 161 -2.11 -5.77 -13.58
CA GLU A 161 -1.91 -5.63 -15.03
C GLU A 161 -2.10 -6.97 -15.76
N GLU A 162 -1.90 -8.08 -15.09
CA GLU A 162 -1.96 -9.45 -15.63
C GLU A 162 -3.22 -10.20 -15.19
N ALA A 163 -3.94 -9.69 -14.19
CA ALA A 163 -5.14 -10.33 -13.66
C ALA A 163 -6.27 -10.37 -14.71
N PRO A 164 -7.15 -11.39 -14.65
CA PRO A 164 -8.36 -11.40 -15.44
C PRO A 164 -9.19 -10.13 -15.22
N LEU A 165 -9.76 -9.61 -16.30
CA LEU A 165 -10.59 -8.42 -16.26
C LEU A 165 -11.99 -8.75 -15.76
N ASP A 166 -12.49 -8.01 -14.78
CA ASP A 166 -13.88 -8.08 -14.32
C ASP A 166 -14.80 -7.31 -15.29
N VAL A 167 -14.27 -6.25 -15.91
CA VAL A 167 -14.97 -5.47 -16.96
C VAL A 167 -14.00 -5.20 -18.08
N ASP A 168 -14.43 -5.42 -19.33
CA ASP A 168 -13.72 -5.05 -20.55
C ASP A 168 -14.69 -4.44 -21.55
N ILE A 169 -14.62 -3.12 -21.74
CA ILE A 169 -15.47 -2.37 -22.65
C ILE A 169 -14.58 -1.79 -23.75
N THR A 170 -14.74 -2.29 -24.95
CA THR A 170 -14.00 -1.82 -26.14
C THR A 170 -14.17 -0.31 -26.31
N LYS A 171 -13.06 0.43 -26.37
CA LYS A 171 -13.00 1.91 -26.45
C LYS A 171 -13.64 2.62 -25.23
N GLY A 172 -13.88 1.91 -24.15
CA GLY A 172 -14.43 2.46 -22.92
C GLY A 172 -13.45 2.36 -21.76
N GLY A 173 -13.08 1.14 -21.40
CA GLY A 173 -12.15 0.93 -20.31
C GLY A 173 -12.17 -0.48 -19.75
N ARG A 174 -11.29 -0.72 -18.80
CA ARG A 174 -11.08 -2.03 -18.16
C ARG A 174 -11.03 -1.89 -16.66
N VAL A 175 -11.51 -2.90 -15.96
CA VAL A 175 -11.51 -2.95 -14.49
C VAL A 175 -10.99 -4.29 -14.01
N VAL A 176 -10.12 -4.24 -13.02
CA VAL A 176 -9.72 -5.39 -12.20
C VAL A 176 -10.14 -5.08 -10.77
N VAL A 177 -10.95 -5.96 -10.18
CA VAL A 177 -11.40 -5.86 -8.79
C VAL A 177 -10.62 -6.84 -7.93
N LEU A 178 -10.05 -6.34 -6.83
CA LEU A 178 -9.36 -7.16 -5.85
C LEU A 178 -10.34 -7.49 -4.72
N ASN A 179 -10.56 -8.78 -4.54
CA ASN A 179 -11.51 -9.30 -3.56
C ASN A 179 -11.00 -10.63 -2.97
N THR A 180 -11.77 -11.22 -2.07
CA THR A 180 -11.38 -12.45 -1.37
C THR A 180 -11.22 -13.68 -2.29
N ASN A 181 -11.76 -13.66 -3.51
CA ASN A 181 -11.61 -14.78 -4.46
C ASN A 181 -10.24 -14.80 -5.14
N ASN A 182 -9.70 -13.62 -5.47
CA ASN A 182 -8.42 -13.50 -6.17
C ASN A 182 -7.26 -13.07 -5.26
N LEU A 183 -7.54 -12.48 -4.10
CA LEU A 183 -6.58 -12.08 -3.08
C LEU A 183 -7.16 -12.32 -1.67
N PRO A 184 -7.11 -13.55 -1.14
CA PRO A 184 -7.82 -13.95 0.09
C PRO A 184 -7.56 -13.05 1.31
N LEU A 185 -6.34 -12.53 1.47
CA LEU A 185 -5.98 -11.64 2.59
C LEU A 185 -6.78 -10.31 2.62
N VAL A 186 -7.45 -9.96 1.54
CA VAL A 186 -8.37 -8.80 1.48
C VAL A 186 -9.44 -8.90 2.57
N GLY A 187 -9.95 -10.12 2.84
CA GLY A 187 -10.95 -10.36 3.90
C GLY A 187 -10.43 -10.04 5.30
N GLU A 188 -9.15 -10.27 5.56
CA GLU A 188 -8.54 -9.98 6.87
C GLU A 188 -8.21 -8.48 7.03
N VAL A 189 -7.90 -7.80 5.93
CA VAL A 189 -7.63 -6.36 5.92
C VAL A 189 -8.91 -5.55 6.07
N GLY A 190 -10.04 -6.07 5.60
CA GLY A 190 -11.33 -5.37 5.62
C GLY A 190 -11.43 -4.22 4.62
N LEU A 191 -10.61 -4.26 3.57
CA LEU A 191 -10.58 -3.28 2.49
C LEU A 191 -10.72 -4.01 1.15
N GLY A 192 -11.45 -3.44 0.20
CA GLY A 192 -11.41 -3.83 -1.20
C GLY A 192 -10.55 -2.87 -2.02
N ALA A 193 -10.20 -3.26 -3.24
CA ALA A 193 -9.50 -2.38 -4.16
C ALA A 193 -9.90 -2.64 -5.62
N ASP A 194 -9.68 -1.64 -6.47
CA ASP A 194 -9.80 -1.78 -7.91
C ASP A 194 -8.67 -1.05 -8.66
N LEU A 195 -8.32 -1.58 -9.83
CA LEU A 195 -7.57 -0.86 -10.84
C LEU A 195 -8.47 -0.61 -12.04
N VAL A 196 -8.69 0.65 -12.36
CA VAL A 196 -9.53 1.07 -13.49
C VAL A 196 -8.70 1.81 -14.51
N ARG A 197 -8.89 1.43 -15.78
CA ARG A 197 -8.28 2.09 -16.94
C ARG A 197 -9.38 2.59 -17.86
N LEU A 198 -9.47 3.89 -18.05
CA LEU A 198 -10.31 4.49 -19.07
C LEU A 198 -9.48 4.78 -20.31
N ASP A 199 -10.00 4.37 -21.45
CA ASP A 199 -9.46 4.75 -22.76
C ASP A 199 -9.61 6.26 -22.98
N GLY A 200 -8.86 6.82 -23.94
CA GLY A 200 -8.92 8.26 -24.23
C GLY A 200 -10.33 8.74 -24.50
N SER A 201 -10.72 9.82 -23.87
CA SER A 201 -12.06 10.43 -23.95
C SER A 201 -13.23 9.56 -23.46
N ALA A 202 -12.93 8.40 -22.84
CA ALA A 202 -13.96 7.58 -22.22
C ALA A 202 -14.44 8.17 -20.89
N MET A 203 -15.63 7.79 -20.48
CA MET A 203 -16.27 8.26 -19.26
C MET A 203 -16.64 7.08 -18.35
N CYS A 204 -16.30 7.19 -17.09
CA CYS A 204 -16.91 6.43 -16.02
C CYS A 204 -18.18 7.17 -15.59
N SER A 205 -19.34 6.56 -15.85
CA SER A 205 -20.64 7.15 -15.51
C SER A 205 -20.76 7.42 -14.01
N PRO A 206 -21.64 8.34 -13.58
CA PRO A 206 -21.83 8.61 -12.16
C PRO A 206 -22.16 7.34 -11.38
N GLY A 207 -21.39 7.10 -10.33
CA GLY A 207 -21.55 5.94 -9.46
C GLY A 207 -21.22 6.28 -8.01
N PHE A 208 -21.70 5.48 -7.08
CA PHE A 208 -21.40 5.61 -5.66
C PHE A 208 -21.33 4.23 -5.00
N SER A 209 -20.65 4.16 -3.86
CA SER A 209 -20.65 2.95 -3.03
C SER A 209 -21.93 2.88 -2.21
N CYS A 210 -22.72 1.84 -2.46
CA CYS A 210 -24.05 1.67 -1.82
C CYS A 210 -23.97 1.34 -0.33
N ASP A 211 -22.83 0.86 0.14
CA ASP A 211 -22.60 0.27 1.45
C ASP A 211 -21.86 1.21 2.42
N SER A 212 -22.01 2.51 2.28
CA SER A 212 -21.32 3.51 3.10
C SER A 212 -19.79 3.47 3.03
N ALA A 213 -19.22 2.88 2.00
CA ALA A 213 -17.78 2.84 1.82
C ALA A 213 -17.18 4.22 1.50
N LEU A 214 -16.00 4.47 2.05
CA LEU A 214 -15.12 5.55 1.62
C LEU A 214 -14.24 5.02 0.49
N GLN A 215 -14.05 5.80 -0.57
CA GLN A 215 -13.14 5.47 -1.66
C GLN A 215 -11.96 6.45 -1.67
N VAL A 216 -10.75 5.90 -1.60
CA VAL A 216 -9.50 6.65 -1.78
C VAL A 216 -8.90 6.26 -3.11
N THR A 217 -8.69 7.22 -3.98
CA THR A 217 -8.27 7.00 -5.37
C THR A 217 -6.95 7.70 -5.65
N TYR A 218 -5.97 6.94 -6.14
CA TYR A 218 -4.69 7.44 -6.63
C TYR A 218 -4.61 7.32 -8.15
N ILE A 219 -4.27 8.42 -8.82
CA ILE A 219 -4.11 8.44 -10.28
C ILE A 219 -2.72 7.91 -10.64
N VAL A 220 -2.70 6.73 -11.27
CA VAL A 220 -1.48 6.03 -11.64
C VAL A 220 -0.88 6.60 -12.93
N ARG A 221 -1.74 6.89 -13.93
CA ARG A 221 -1.31 7.36 -15.24
C ARG A 221 -2.38 8.21 -15.91
N GLY A 222 -1.94 9.11 -16.80
CA GLY A 222 -2.81 9.96 -17.60
C GLY A 222 -3.47 11.06 -16.79
N SER A 223 -4.56 11.57 -17.30
CA SER A 223 -5.31 12.65 -16.67
C SER A 223 -6.81 12.59 -17.01
N GLY A 224 -7.62 13.37 -16.28
CA GLY A 224 -9.04 13.45 -16.56
C GLY A 224 -9.77 14.44 -15.65
N ARG A 225 -10.97 14.83 -16.08
CA ARG A 225 -11.89 15.64 -15.27
C ARG A 225 -12.66 14.74 -14.32
N VAL A 226 -12.83 15.22 -13.11
CA VAL A 226 -13.57 14.52 -12.06
C VAL A 226 -14.62 15.46 -11.47
N GLN A 227 -15.84 14.96 -11.29
CA GLN A 227 -16.88 15.63 -10.53
C GLN A 227 -17.33 14.73 -9.36
N VAL A 228 -17.58 15.34 -8.21
CA VAL A 228 -18.17 14.70 -7.05
C VAL A 228 -19.39 15.49 -6.60
N VAL A 229 -20.48 14.78 -6.38
CA VAL A 229 -21.79 15.35 -6.03
C VAL A 229 -22.26 14.74 -4.70
N GLY A 230 -22.71 15.57 -3.78
CA GLY A 230 -23.26 15.16 -2.49
C GLY A 230 -24.70 14.60 -2.61
N VAL A 231 -25.21 14.06 -1.52
CA VAL A 231 -26.56 13.49 -1.43
C VAL A 231 -27.68 14.51 -1.67
N ASP A 232 -27.40 15.78 -1.50
CA ASP A 232 -28.29 16.92 -1.75
C ASP A 232 -28.28 17.40 -3.20
N GLY A 233 -27.51 16.72 -4.09
CA GLY A 233 -27.34 17.09 -5.49
C GLY A 233 -26.36 18.23 -5.73
N HIS A 234 -25.73 18.78 -4.68
CA HIS A 234 -24.73 19.83 -4.87
C HIS A 234 -23.40 19.25 -5.31
N ARG A 235 -22.81 19.84 -6.35
CA ARG A 235 -21.46 19.51 -6.79
C ARG A 235 -20.45 20.08 -5.80
N VAL A 236 -19.74 19.20 -5.09
CA VAL A 236 -18.77 19.55 -4.04
C VAL A 236 -17.33 19.61 -4.58
N LEU A 237 -17.06 18.93 -5.69
CA LEU A 237 -15.77 18.96 -6.36
C LEU A 237 -15.93 18.92 -7.86
N GLU A 238 -15.20 19.79 -8.55
CA GLU A 238 -14.90 19.67 -9.97
C GLU A 238 -13.45 20.08 -10.19
N THR A 239 -12.67 19.16 -10.76
CA THR A 239 -11.24 19.41 -10.99
C THR A 239 -10.70 18.51 -12.10
N THR A 240 -9.49 18.82 -12.57
CA THR A 240 -8.70 17.94 -13.41
C THR A 240 -7.64 17.28 -12.53
N LEU A 241 -7.61 15.96 -12.56
CA LEU A 241 -6.61 15.14 -11.89
C LEU A 241 -5.62 14.58 -12.92
N LYS A 242 -4.38 14.39 -12.48
CA LYS A 242 -3.28 13.81 -13.26
C LYS A 242 -2.51 12.78 -12.45
N ALA A 243 -1.67 12.00 -13.12
CA ALA A 243 -0.79 11.04 -12.44
C ALA A 243 -0.10 11.66 -11.21
N GLY A 244 -0.06 10.90 -10.11
CA GLY A 244 0.44 11.33 -8.81
C GLY A 244 -0.58 12.05 -7.92
N ASN A 245 -1.78 12.40 -8.42
CA ASN A 245 -2.81 12.97 -7.58
C ASN A 245 -3.57 11.89 -6.81
N LEU A 246 -3.96 12.24 -5.60
CA LEU A 246 -4.84 11.45 -4.75
C LEU A 246 -6.09 12.25 -4.42
N PHE A 247 -7.25 11.60 -4.44
CA PHE A 247 -8.50 12.22 -3.98
C PHE A 247 -9.38 11.21 -3.25
N ILE A 248 -10.31 11.73 -2.47
CA ILE A 248 -11.19 10.93 -1.64
C ILE A 248 -12.64 11.21 -2.06
N VAL A 249 -13.41 10.14 -2.26
CA VAL A 249 -14.86 10.21 -2.41
C VAL A 249 -15.48 9.83 -1.07
N PRO A 250 -16.14 10.78 -0.37
CA PRO A 250 -16.80 10.49 0.89
C PRO A 250 -17.94 9.48 0.71
N ARG A 251 -18.33 8.85 1.80
CA ARG A 251 -19.50 7.94 1.85
C ARG A 251 -20.74 8.65 1.29
N PHE A 252 -21.52 7.93 0.48
CA PHE A 252 -22.76 8.41 -0.15
C PHE A 252 -22.60 9.52 -1.19
N PHE A 253 -21.38 9.91 -1.53
CA PHE A 253 -21.14 10.86 -2.61
C PHE A 253 -21.01 10.13 -3.95
N VAL A 254 -21.55 10.74 -4.99
CA VAL A 254 -21.48 10.25 -6.37
C VAL A 254 -20.27 10.83 -7.06
N VAL A 255 -19.51 10.00 -7.76
CA VAL A 255 -18.34 10.42 -8.52
C VAL A 255 -18.49 10.04 -9.98
N SER A 256 -18.03 10.92 -10.86
CA SER A 256 -17.90 10.66 -12.29
C SER A 256 -16.55 11.16 -12.79
N LYS A 257 -15.98 10.45 -13.76
CA LYS A 257 -14.65 10.75 -14.32
C LYS A 257 -14.71 10.70 -15.83
N ILE A 258 -14.07 11.66 -16.51
CA ILE A 258 -13.90 11.70 -17.97
C ILE A 258 -12.42 11.75 -18.24
N ALA A 259 -11.89 10.73 -18.92
CA ALA A 259 -10.47 10.68 -19.28
C ALA A 259 -10.13 11.73 -20.34
N SER A 260 -8.95 12.31 -20.25
CA SER A 260 -8.34 13.11 -21.32
C SER A 260 -8.03 12.21 -22.54
N PRO A 261 -7.65 12.76 -23.71
CA PRO A 261 -7.39 11.95 -24.92
C PRO A 261 -6.32 10.87 -24.75
N GLU A 262 -5.38 11.05 -23.81
CA GLU A 262 -4.34 10.06 -23.46
C GLU A 262 -4.83 8.92 -22.56
N GLY A 263 -6.07 8.99 -22.07
CA GLY A 263 -6.62 8.05 -21.14
C GLY A 263 -6.30 8.41 -19.67
N MET A 264 -6.87 7.61 -18.76
CA MET A 264 -6.70 7.80 -17.33
C MET A 264 -6.71 6.44 -16.62
N GLU A 265 -5.75 6.21 -15.74
CA GLU A 265 -5.67 5.00 -14.94
C GLU A 265 -5.57 5.37 -13.47
N TRP A 266 -6.33 4.67 -12.63
CA TRP A 266 -6.29 4.87 -11.19
C TRP A 266 -6.43 3.58 -10.42
N PHE A 267 -5.80 3.56 -9.25
CA PHE A 267 -5.99 2.53 -8.24
C PHE A 267 -6.81 3.12 -7.09
N SER A 268 -7.87 2.42 -6.67
CA SER A 268 -8.69 2.82 -5.53
C SER A 268 -8.67 1.76 -4.45
N ILE A 269 -8.71 2.20 -3.19
CA ILE A 269 -9.15 1.35 -2.09
C ILE A 269 -10.55 1.75 -1.66
N ILE A 270 -11.30 0.74 -1.25
CA ILE A 270 -12.70 0.86 -0.81
C ILE A 270 -12.78 0.22 0.58
N THR A 271 -13.44 0.90 1.52
CA THR A 271 -13.49 0.44 2.93
C THR A 271 -14.42 -0.76 3.16
N THR A 272 -14.66 -1.56 2.14
CA THR A 272 -15.40 -2.83 2.21
C THR A 272 -14.71 -3.90 1.37
N PRO A 273 -14.57 -5.13 1.88
CA PRO A 273 -13.81 -6.21 1.24
C PRO A 273 -14.62 -7.02 0.21
N LYS A 274 -15.67 -6.49 -0.36
CA LYS A 274 -16.57 -7.23 -1.26
C LYS A 274 -15.94 -7.62 -2.57
#